data_8734c5270d2e67aa6a4504c7077ab27a
#
_entry.id   8734c5270d2e67aa6a4504c7077ab27a
#
_cell.length_a   1.000
_cell.length_b   1.000
_cell.length_c   1.000
_cell.angle_alpha   90.00
_cell.angle_beta   90.00
_cell.angle_gamma   90.00
#
_symmetry.space_group_name_H-M   'P 1'
#
loop_
_entity.id
_entity.type
_entity.pdbx_description
1 polymer ?
#
loop_
_entity_poly.entity_id
_entity_poly.type
_entity_poly.pdbx_seq_one_letter_code
_entity_poly.pdbx_strand_id
1 'polypeptide(L)'
;MSTKTKIFNLQYHFYRTLARITHANINIKGGNYFQDEVYEAIVASGRHMQVSENHSLPLKTPTKKRKNHKVDILIVENDYVLAINSKGKSFNNTKSEDSELDEYRWYVSALEREYPGKNASYIIFKDEYDPKDTKMGAYHYLNDNGILVYNTEDYMISNYNTDFDALEKRRQDRCVLECERVLQEEGFDISKLKQSFNL
;
A
#
# COMPACT_ATOMS: atom_id res chain seq x y z
N MET A 1 -4.29 -16.25 -12.14
CA MET A 1 -5.75 -15.97 -12.04
C MET A 1 -5.87 -14.66 -11.27
N SER A 2 -6.50 -13.62 -11.86
CA SER A 2 -6.76 -12.38 -11.13
C SER A 2 -7.66 -12.71 -9.95
N THR A 3 -7.11 -12.64 -8.75
CA THR A 3 -7.86 -12.84 -7.50
C THR A 3 -8.78 -11.63 -7.35
N LYS A 4 -10.05 -11.79 -7.70
CA LYS A 4 -11.04 -10.74 -7.40
C LYS A 4 -11.02 -10.52 -5.90
N THR A 5 -10.80 -9.28 -5.46
CA THR A 5 -10.84 -8.94 -4.03
C THR A 5 -12.10 -9.50 -3.41
N LYS A 6 -11.92 -10.39 -2.46
CA LYS A 6 -13.01 -10.94 -1.68
C LYS A 6 -13.60 -9.84 -0.82
N ILE A 7 -14.91 -9.76 -0.76
CA ILE A 7 -15.62 -8.82 0.10
C ILE A 7 -16.08 -9.58 1.33
N PHE A 8 -15.40 -9.35 2.45
CA PHE A 8 -15.70 -9.99 3.73
C PHE A 8 -16.75 -9.21 4.53
N ASN A 9 -16.87 -7.89 4.27
CA ASN A 9 -17.82 -7.02 4.93
C ASN A 9 -18.74 -6.37 3.89
N LEU A 10 -20.02 -6.76 3.88
CA LEU A 10 -21.01 -6.24 2.93
C LEU A 10 -21.22 -4.73 3.06
N GLN A 11 -21.05 -4.18 4.26
CA GLN A 11 -21.16 -2.75 4.53
C GLN A 11 -20.02 -1.95 3.90
N TYR A 12 -18.86 -2.58 3.67
CA TYR A 12 -17.65 -1.95 3.16
C TYR A 12 -17.89 -1.16 1.85
N HIS A 13 -18.53 -1.77 0.87
CA HIS A 13 -18.80 -1.09 -0.39
C HIS A 13 -19.82 0.02 -0.25
N PHE A 14 -20.87 -0.22 0.50
CA PHE A 14 -21.94 0.75 0.71
C PHE A 14 -21.40 2.00 1.39
N TYR A 15 -20.79 1.86 2.56
CA TYR A 15 -20.25 2.98 3.31
C TYR A 15 -19.11 3.69 2.58
N ARG A 16 -18.24 2.95 1.93
CA ARG A 16 -17.16 3.54 1.13
C ARG A 16 -17.71 4.39 -0.01
N THR A 17 -18.77 3.95 -0.67
CA THR A 17 -19.41 4.72 -1.75
C THR A 17 -20.07 5.97 -1.19
N LEU A 18 -20.79 5.86 -0.10
CA LEU A 18 -21.46 6.99 0.54
C LEU A 18 -20.43 8.02 1.07
N ALA A 19 -19.41 7.58 1.77
CA ALA A 19 -18.35 8.44 2.27
C ALA A 19 -17.52 9.11 1.15
N ARG A 20 -17.42 8.51 -0.04
CA ARG A 20 -16.79 9.15 -1.21
C ARG A 20 -17.58 10.30 -1.78
N ILE A 21 -18.89 10.29 -1.65
CA ILE A 21 -19.75 11.39 -2.08
C ILE A 21 -19.56 12.60 -1.15
N THR A 22 -19.37 12.34 0.15
CA THR A 22 -19.23 13.38 1.17
C THR A 22 -17.77 13.78 1.43
N HIS A 23 -16.81 12.82 1.27
CA HIS A 23 -15.41 13.04 1.63
C HIS A 23 -14.42 12.32 0.72
N ALA A 24 -13.63 13.07 -0.06
CA ALA A 24 -12.69 12.53 -1.04
C ALA A 24 -11.53 11.70 -0.41
N ASN A 25 -11.21 11.94 0.87
CA ASN A 25 -10.00 11.39 1.51
C ASN A 25 -10.12 9.94 1.99
N ILE A 26 -11.32 9.34 1.95
CA ILE A 26 -11.53 7.97 2.46
C ILE A 26 -10.72 6.91 1.71
N ASN A 27 -10.42 7.15 0.42
CA ASN A 27 -9.60 6.24 -0.37
C ASN A 27 -8.13 6.23 0.08
N ILE A 28 -7.62 7.38 0.52
CA ILE A 28 -6.25 7.51 1.03
C ILE A 28 -6.13 6.71 2.33
N LYS A 29 -7.11 6.84 3.23
CA LYS A 29 -7.13 6.08 4.50
C LYS A 29 -7.21 4.57 4.27
N GLY A 30 -8.03 4.12 3.33
CA GLY A 30 -8.11 2.71 2.96
C GLY A 30 -6.78 2.14 2.43
N GLY A 31 -5.98 2.95 1.73
CA GLY A 31 -4.63 2.61 1.33
C GLY A 31 -3.67 2.51 2.53
N ASN A 32 -3.75 3.47 3.45
CA ASN A 32 -2.95 3.45 4.67
C ASN A 32 -3.27 2.23 5.55
N TYR A 33 -4.56 1.87 5.73
CA TYR A 33 -4.93 0.67 6.48
C TYR A 33 -4.39 -0.61 5.84
N PHE A 34 -4.36 -0.70 4.52
CA PHE A 34 -3.73 -1.83 3.83
C PHE A 34 -2.23 -1.91 4.13
N GLN A 35 -1.55 -0.78 4.05
CA GLN A 35 -0.12 -0.68 4.39
C GLN A 35 0.15 -1.09 5.84
N ASP A 36 -0.66 -0.59 6.79
CA ASP A 36 -0.54 -0.94 8.22
C ASP A 36 -0.69 -2.45 8.43
N GLU A 37 -1.71 -3.08 7.83
CA GLU A 37 -1.95 -4.53 7.96
C GLU A 37 -0.80 -5.37 7.37
N VAL A 38 -0.24 -4.93 6.24
CA VAL A 38 0.95 -5.58 5.64
C VAL A 38 2.16 -5.42 6.56
N TYR A 39 2.39 -4.22 7.09
CA TYR A 39 3.47 -3.96 8.04
C TYR A 39 3.36 -4.83 9.30
N GLU A 40 2.17 -4.85 9.91
CA GLU A 40 1.91 -5.67 11.11
C GLU A 40 2.15 -7.16 10.85
N ALA A 41 1.74 -7.68 9.68
CA ALA A 41 1.98 -9.08 9.31
C ALA A 41 3.47 -9.39 9.14
N ILE A 42 4.25 -8.48 8.54
CA ILE A 42 5.71 -8.63 8.42
C ILE A 42 6.37 -8.64 9.81
N VAL A 43 6.02 -7.70 10.68
CA VAL A 43 6.53 -7.63 12.04
C VAL A 43 6.17 -8.88 12.85
N ALA A 44 4.91 -9.31 12.79
CA ALA A 44 4.42 -10.49 13.50
C ALA A 44 5.08 -11.79 13.06
N SER A 45 5.62 -11.85 11.84
CA SER A 45 6.37 -13.01 11.35
C SER A 45 7.64 -13.30 12.13
N GLY A 46 8.22 -12.29 12.78
CA GLY A 46 9.48 -12.38 13.53
C GLY A 46 10.70 -12.74 12.67
N ARG A 47 10.60 -12.61 11.34
CA ARG A 47 11.65 -13.06 10.40
C ARG A 47 12.77 -12.05 10.20
N HIS A 48 12.55 -10.79 10.56
CA HIS A 48 13.45 -9.69 10.26
C HIS A 48 14.04 -9.08 11.54
N MET A 49 15.30 -8.66 11.47
CA MET A 49 16.01 -8.02 12.60
C MET A 49 15.40 -6.67 12.95
N GLN A 50 15.12 -5.88 11.93
CA GLN A 50 14.53 -4.55 12.10
C GLN A 50 13.53 -4.26 10.98
N VAL A 51 12.32 -3.91 11.37
CA VAL A 51 11.26 -3.46 10.46
C VAL A 51 10.75 -2.13 10.96
N SER A 52 10.63 -1.15 10.09
CA SER A 52 10.07 0.16 10.41
C SER A 52 9.13 0.63 9.31
N GLU A 53 8.16 1.47 9.68
CA GLU A 53 7.25 2.10 8.74
C GLU A 53 7.60 3.58 8.51
N ASN A 54 7.10 4.12 7.41
CA ASN A 54 7.18 5.56 7.10
C ASN A 54 8.61 6.13 7.10
N HIS A 55 9.62 5.33 6.71
CA HIS A 55 10.99 5.78 6.63
C HIS A 55 11.17 6.88 5.58
N SER A 56 11.91 7.94 5.90
CA SER A 56 12.06 9.12 5.07
C SER A 56 13.35 9.08 4.25
N LEU A 57 13.24 9.05 2.93
CA LEU A 57 14.35 9.20 2.00
C LEU A 57 14.33 10.59 1.35
N PRO A 58 15.49 11.18 1.02
CA PRO A 58 15.53 12.45 0.31
C PRO A 58 14.93 12.33 -1.10
N LEU A 59 14.16 13.32 -1.54
CA LEU A 59 13.69 13.38 -2.92
C LEU A 59 14.85 13.70 -3.87
N LYS A 60 14.83 13.11 -5.07
CA LYS A 60 15.75 13.48 -6.15
C LYS A 60 15.62 14.95 -6.51
N THR A 61 14.39 15.46 -6.59
CA THR A 61 14.09 16.85 -6.89
C THR A 61 13.21 17.44 -5.78
N PRO A 62 13.83 17.93 -4.68
CA PRO A 62 13.06 18.49 -3.58
C PRO A 62 12.38 19.80 -3.95
N THR A 63 11.19 20.01 -3.39
CA THR A 63 10.44 21.27 -3.52
C THR A 63 10.41 22.01 -2.18
N LYS A 64 9.95 23.29 -2.18
CA LYS A 64 9.76 24.03 -0.92
C LYS A 64 8.79 23.34 0.05
N LYS A 65 7.78 22.64 -0.50
CA LYS A 65 6.75 21.95 0.30
C LYS A 65 7.06 20.48 0.62
N ARG A 66 7.85 19.80 -0.22
CA ARG A 66 8.16 18.39 -0.07
C ARG A 66 9.64 18.16 -0.32
N LYS A 67 10.33 17.69 0.72
CA LYS A 67 11.77 17.41 0.68
C LYS A 67 12.09 15.92 0.67
N ASN A 68 11.21 15.11 1.25
CA ASN A 68 11.41 13.69 1.45
C ASN A 68 10.29 12.86 0.83
N HIS A 69 10.64 11.66 0.42
CA HIS A 69 9.75 10.54 0.11
C HIS A 69 9.64 9.65 1.33
N LYS A 70 8.44 9.20 1.64
CA LYS A 70 8.21 8.18 2.67
C LYS A 70 8.13 6.81 2.01
N VAL A 71 9.01 5.94 2.43
CA VAL A 71 8.94 4.50 2.16
C VAL A 71 7.94 3.91 3.13
N ASP A 72 7.00 3.11 2.64
CA ASP A 72 5.94 2.58 3.49
C ASP A 72 6.50 1.61 4.53
N ILE A 73 7.37 0.67 4.11
CA ILE A 73 8.02 -0.30 5.00
C ILE A 73 9.49 -0.38 4.66
N LEU A 74 10.35 -0.33 5.68
CA LEU A 74 11.79 -0.54 5.55
C LEU A 74 12.21 -1.74 6.41
N ILE A 75 12.92 -2.70 5.79
CA ILE A 75 13.50 -3.87 6.43
C ILE A 75 15.03 -3.71 6.40
N VAL A 76 15.67 -3.82 7.56
CA VAL A 76 17.13 -3.73 7.67
C VAL A 76 17.67 -5.04 8.27
N GLU A 77 18.53 -5.70 7.51
CA GLU A 77 19.24 -6.92 7.88
C GLU A 77 20.75 -6.67 7.96
N ASN A 78 21.53 -7.70 8.27
CA ASN A 78 22.99 -7.57 8.37
C ASN A 78 23.64 -7.17 7.05
N ASP A 79 23.19 -7.76 5.95
CA ASP A 79 23.80 -7.68 4.63
C ASP A 79 22.94 -6.98 3.57
N TYR A 80 21.69 -6.69 3.88
CA TYR A 80 20.80 -5.96 2.98
C TYR A 80 19.87 -4.98 3.67
N VAL A 81 19.36 -4.03 2.89
CA VAL A 81 18.26 -3.13 3.23
C VAL A 81 17.22 -3.18 2.12
N LEU A 82 15.97 -3.36 2.48
CA LEU A 82 14.84 -3.48 1.56
C LEU A 82 13.79 -2.43 1.88
N ALA A 83 13.55 -1.56 0.92
CA ALA A 83 12.42 -0.62 0.95
C ALA A 83 11.23 -1.21 0.18
N ILE A 84 10.06 -1.19 0.79
CA ILE A 84 8.81 -1.65 0.19
C ILE A 84 7.87 -0.46 0.10
N ASN A 85 7.31 -0.24 -1.09
CA ASN A 85 6.24 0.74 -1.30
C ASN A 85 4.95 0.02 -1.69
N SER A 86 3.90 0.26 -0.94
CA SER A 86 2.60 -0.39 -1.13
C SER A 86 1.71 0.47 -2.04
N LYS A 87 1.20 -0.13 -3.09
CA LYS A 87 0.32 0.52 -4.07
C LYS A 87 -1.04 -0.18 -4.12
N GLY A 88 -2.08 0.55 -3.81
CA GLY A 88 -3.46 0.07 -3.95
C GLY A 88 -3.89 -0.12 -5.40
N LYS A 89 -5.18 -0.38 -5.61
CA LYS A 89 -5.76 -0.73 -6.91
C LYS A 89 -5.74 0.37 -7.98
N SER A 90 -5.58 1.63 -7.61
CA SER A 90 -5.65 2.73 -8.58
C SER A 90 -4.41 2.79 -9.47
N PHE A 91 -4.65 3.03 -10.77
CA PHE A 91 -3.64 3.10 -11.82
C PHE A 91 -3.25 4.52 -12.21
N ASN A 92 -3.71 5.53 -11.48
CA ASN A 92 -3.48 6.92 -11.86
C ASN A 92 -2.02 7.30 -11.62
N ASN A 93 -1.19 6.94 -12.59
CA ASN A 93 0.18 7.43 -12.67
C ASN A 93 0.18 8.71 -13.51
N THR A 94 0.45 9.83 -12.87
CA THR A 94 0.57 11.14 -13.54
C THR A 94 1.98 11.42 -14.03
N LYS A 95 2.93 10.53 -13.73
CA LYS A 95 4.35 10.62 -14.14
C LYS A 95 4.59 9.74 -15.35
N SER A 96 5.54 10.13 -16.20
CA SER A 96 6.05 9.22 -17.23
C SER A 96 6.78 8.05 -16.58
N GLU A 97 6.75 6.88 -17.23
CA GLU A 97 7.38 5.64 -16.77
C GLU A 97 8.88 5.84 -16.50
N ASP A 98 9.58 6.54 -17.40
CA ASP A 98 11.01 6.87 -17.24
C ASP A 98 11.28 7.73 -16.00
N SER A 99 10.43 8.73 -15.76
CA SER A 99 10.58 9.63 -14.60
C SER A 99 10.36 8.87 -13.29
N GLU A 100 9.45 7.90 -13.28
CA GLU A 100 9.18 7.08 -12.10
C GLU A 100 10.32 6.09 -11.85
N LEU A 101 10.81 5.42 -12.89
CA LEU A 101 11.98 4.53 -12.81
C LEU A 101 13.21 5.26 -12.27
N ASP A 102 13.48 6.46 -12.80
CA ASP A 102 14.62 7.29 -12.39
C ASP A 102 14.51 7.72 -10.91
N GLU A 103 13.30 8.00 -10.43
CA GLU A 103 13.02 8.30 -9.03
C GLU A 103 13.27 7.07 -8.12
N TYR A 104 12.82 5.88 -8.50
CA TYR A 104 13.07 4.66 -7.72
C TYR A 104 14.55 4.29 -7.66
N ARG A 105 15.28 4.43 -8.76
CA ARG A 105 16.75 4.25 -8.78
C ARG A 105 17.46 5.23 -7.85
N TRP A 106 16.97 6.46 -7.78
CA TRP A 106 17.47 7.43 -6.82
C TRP A 106 17.24 6.97 -5.37
N TYR A 107 16.10 6.37 -5.04
CA TYR A 107 15.84 5.87 -3.69
C TYR A 107 16.73 4.69 -3.35
N VAL A 108 17.02 3.78 -4.26
CA VAL A 108 18.02 2.71 -4.06
C VAL A 108 19.38 3.34 -3.72
N SER A 109 19.84 4.30 -4.50
CA SER A 109 21.12 4.99 -4.23
C SER A 109 21.10 5.80 -2.92
N ALA A 110 19.94 6.28 -2.48
CA ALA A 110 19.81 6.93 -1.17
C ALA A 110 19.96 5.92 -0.03
N LEU A 111 19.38 4.73 -0.17
CA LEU A 111 19.52 3.63 0.79
C LEU A 111 20.96 3.13 0.87
N GLU A 112 21.67 2.99 -0.25
CA GLU A 112 23.09 2.60 -0.28
C GLU A 112 23.97 3.60 0.50
N ARG A 113 23.66 4.89 0.40
CA ARG A 113 24.37 5.93 1.16
C ARG A 113 24.04 5.92 2.66
N GLU A 114 22.78 5.63 3.01
CA GLU A 114 22.33 5.59 4.40
C GLU A 114 22.81 4.32 5.13
N TYR A 115 22.90 3.20 4.39
CA TYR A 115 23.30 1.89 4.91
C TYR A 115 24.53 1.34 4.18
N PRO A 116 25.71 1.96 4.37
CA PRO A 116 26.93 1.57 3.65
C PRO A 116 27.31 0.12 3.96
N GLY A 117 27.69 -0.61 2.91
CA GLY A 117 28.05 -2.03 3.01
C GLY A 117 26.89 -3.02 2.98
N LYS A 118 25.64 -2.55 2.87
CA LYS A 118 24.48 -3.42 2.65
C LYS A 118 24.01 -3.35 1.19
N ASN A 119 23.46 -4.46 0.71
CA ASN A 119 22.79 -4.50 -0.58
C ASN A 119 21.44 -3.80 -0.48
N ALA A 120 21.27 -2.68 -1.18
CA ALA A 120 20.01 -1.93 -1.17
C ALA A 120 19.07 -2.38 -2.28
N SER A 121 17.80 -2.53 -1.94
CA SER A 121 16.73 -2.84 -2.89
C SER A 121 15.48 -2.02 -2.61
N TYR A 122 14.75 -1.73 -3.68
CA TYR A 122 13.44 -1.08 -3.61
C TYR A 122 12.45 -1.93 -4.39
N ILE A 123 11.36 -2.36 -3.74
CA ILE A 123 10.32 -3.17 -4.36
C ILE A 123 8.96 -2.51 -4.22
N ILE A 124 8.03 -2.90 -5.07
CA ILE A 124 6.66 -2.42 -5.05
C ILE A 124 5.73 -3.58 -4.75
N PHE A 125 4.96 -3.47 -3.70
CA PHE A 125 3.78 -4.30 -3.47
C PHE A 125 2.60 -3.65 -4.16
N LYS A 126 2.08 -4.30 -5.20
CA LYS A 126 0.93 -3.83 -5.96
C LYS A 126 -0.25 -4.75 -5.71
N ASP A 127 -1.32 -4.17 -5.15
CA ASP A 127 -2.58 -4.89 -4.96
C ASP A 127 -3.13 -5.36 -6.30
N GLU A 128 -3.46 -6.66 -6.41
CA GLU A 128 -3.94 -7.32 -7.62
C GLU A 128 -2.98 -7.20 -8.83
N TYR A 129 -1.66 -7.16 -8.62
CA TYR A 129 -0.71 -7.18 -9.72
C TYR A 129 -0.81 -8.49 -10.50
N ASP A 130 -1.05 -8.37 -11.81
CA ASP A 130 -1.02 -9.48 -12.76
C ASP A 130 -0.05 -9.12 -13.89
N PRO A 131 1.07 -9.84 -14.04
CA PRO A 131 2.02 -9.58 -15.13
C PRO A 131 1.44 -9.81 -16.53
N LYS A 132 0.22 -10.36 -16.65
CA LYS A 132 -0.49 -10.54 -17.93
C LYS A 132 -1.52 -9.44 -18.22
N ASP A 133 -1.84 -8.60 -17.24
CA ASP A 133 -2.80 -7.51 -17.43
C ASP A 133 -2.13 -6.31 -18.11
N THR A 134 -2.46 -6.09 -19.38
CA THR A 134 -1.91 -4.98 -20.18
C THR A 134 -2.20 -3.59 -19.62
N LYS A 135 -3.19 -3.44 -18.73
CA LYS A 135 -3.48 -2.18 -18.04
C LYS A 135 -2.43 -1.82 -16.99
N MET A 136 -1.54 -2.76 -16.66
CA MET A 136 -0.45 -2.60 -15.71
C MET A 136 0.90 -2.26 -16.37
N GLY A 137 0.89 -1.72 -17.59
CA GLY A 137 2.09 -1.46 -18.40
C GLY A 137 3.19 -0.70 -17.66
N ALA A 138 2.84 0.34 -16.88
CA ALA A 138 3.81 1.10 -16.10
C ALA A 138 4.52 0.21 -15.05
N TYR A 139 3.82 -0.73 -14.41
CA TYR A 139 4.43 -1.65 -13.45
C TYR A 139 5.26 -2.74 -14.15
N HIS A 140 4.85 -3.19 -15.33
CA HIS A 140 5.65 -4.09 -16.15
C HIS A 140 6.96 -3.41 -16.55
N TYR A 141 6.90 -2.16 -17.00
CA TYR A 141 8.08 -1.38 -17.35
C TYR A 141 9.05 -1.24 -16.17
N LEU A 142 8.56 -0.93 -14.98
CA LEU A 142 9.39 -0.87 -13.78
C LEU A 142 10.06 -2.21 -13.47
N ASN A 143 9.29 -3.30 -13.53
CA ASN A 143 9.77 -4.65 -13.26
C ASN A 143 10.85 -5.07 -14.26
N ASP A 144 10.65 -4.82 -15.55
CA ASP A 144 11.60 -5.13 -16.62
C ASP A 144 12.89 -4.30 -16.51
N ASN A 145 12.84 -3.17 -15.81
CA ASN A 145 13.97 -2.28 -15.58
C ASN A 145 14.58 -2.37 -14.16
N GLY A 146 14.29 -3.44 -13.43
CA GLY A 146 14.95 -3.81 -12.18
C GLY A 146 14.34 -3.27 -10.91
N ILE A 147 13.17 -2.61 -10.99
CA ILE A 147 12.35 -2.27 -9.82
C ILE A 147 11.26 -3.33 -9.69
N LEU A 148 11.51 -4.35 -8.89
CA LEU A 148 10.65 -5.51 -8.81
C LEU A 148 9.26 -5.14 -8.28
N VAL A 149 8.25 -5.63 -8.99
CA VAL A 149 6.84 -5.46 -8.63
C VAL A 149 6.23 -6.81 -8.31
N TYR A 150 5.64 -6.94 -7.14
CA TYR A 150 5.03 -8.17 -6.68
C TYR A 150 3.52 -7.99 -6.44
N ASN A 151 2.76 -9.03 -6.74
CA ASN A 151 1.42 -9.15 -6.20
C ASN A 151 1.51 -9.26 -4.68
N THR A 152 0.83 -8.38 -3.96
CA THR A 152 0.96 -8.31 -2.49
C THR A 152 0.50 -9.61 -1.83
N GLU A 153 -0.66 -10.15 -2.24
CA GLU A 153 -1.22 -11.39 -1.69
C GLU A 153 -0.24 -12.56 -1.86
N ASP A 154 0.21 -12.78 -3.11
CA ASP A 154 1.12 -13.88 -3.43
C ASP A 154 2.43 -13.77 -2.64
N TYR A 155 2.98 -12.55 -2.52
CA TYR A 155 4.21 -12.33 -1.79
C TYR A 155 4.05 -12.57 -0.29
N MET A 156 2.98 -12.06 0.31
CA MET A 156 2.72 -12.20 1.74
C MET A 156 2.44 -13.65 2.14
N ILE A 157 1.70 -14.39 1.32
CA ILE A 157 1.46 -15.82 1.56
C ILE A 157 2.77 -16.60 1.44
N SER A 158 3.52 -16.41 0.35
CA SER A 158 4.72 -17.19 0.05
C SER A 158 5.88 -16.91 1.02
N ASN A 159 6.08 -15.66 1.42
CA ASN A 159 7.24 -15.26 2.21
C ASN A 159 6.96 -15.16 3.70
N TYR A 160 5.72 -14.89 4.10
CA TYR A 160 5.37 -14.67 5.51
C TYR A 160 4.34 -15.66 6.04
N ASN A 161 3.83 -16.56 5.19
CA ASN A 161 2.74 -17.50 5.54
C ASN A 161 1.52 -16.76 6.13
N THR A 162 1.22 -15.58 5.56
CA THR A 162 0.15 -14.72 6.05
C THR A 162 -1.21 -15.27 5.65
N ASP A 163 -2.15 -15.29 6.59
CA ASP A 163 -3.57 -15.41 6.26
C ASP A 163 -4.05 -14.09 5.64
N PHE A 164 -3.94 -13.99 4.32
CA PHE A 164 -4.25 -12.76 3.60
C PHE A 164 -5.75 -12.44 3.61
N ASP A 165 -6.62 -13.45 3.69
CA ASP A 165 -8.06 -13.25 3.84
C ASP A 165 -8.38 -12.57 5.18
N ALA A 166 -7.73 -12.99 6.26
CA ALA A 166 -7.88 -12.34 7.57
C ALA A 166 -7.33 -10.91 7.58
N LEU A 167 -6.19 -10.67 6.92
CA LEU A 167 -5.62 -9.33 6.75
C LEU A 167 -6.61 -8.40 6.01
N GLU A 168 -7.11 -8.85 4.87
CA GLU A 168 -8.05 -8.07 4.05
C GLU A 168 -9.38 -7.81 4.79
N LYS A 169 -9.85 -8.79 5.56
CA LYS A 169 -11.03 -8.61 6.41
C LYS A 169 -10.80 -7.49 7.44
N ARG A 170 -9.68 -7.51 8.19
CA ARG A 170 -9.37 -6.45 9.17
C ARG A 170 -9.29 -5.09 8.50
N ARG A 171 -8.64 -4.99 7.33
CA ARG A 171 -8.60 -3.76 6.54
C ARG A 171 -10.00 -3.24 6.21
N GLN A 172 -10.90 -4.12 5.75
CA GLN A 172 -12.28 -3.73 5.43
C GLN A 172 -13.06 -3.29 6.67
N ASP A 173 -12.91 -3.97 7.80
CA ASP A 173 -13.55 -3.60 9.05
C ASP A 173 -13.08 -2.20 9.53
N ARG A 174 -11.77 -1.91 9.47
CA ARG A 174 -11.20 -0.58 9.77
C ARG A 174 -11.76 0.49 8.82
N CYS A 175 -11.89 0.19 7.53
CA CYS A 175 -12.50 1.12 6.56
C CYS A 175 -13.97 1.40 6.87
N VAL A 176 -14.75 0.40 7.30
CA VAL A 176 -16.15 0.58 7.68
C VAL A 176 -16.25 1.53 8.85
N LEU A 177 -15.50 1.30 9.93
CA LEU A 177 -15.49 2.15 11.11
C LEU A 177 -15.12 3.61 10.78
N GLU A 178 -14.12 3.81 9.93
CA GLU A 178 -13.72 5.16 9.51
C GLU A 178 -14.80 5.83 8.64
N CYS A 179 -15.45 5.07 7.75
CA CYS A 179 -16.58 5.60 6.97
C CYS A 179 -17.74 6.00 7.87
N GLU A 180 -18.08 5.18 8.85
CA GLU A 180 -19.12 5.51 9.83
C GLU A 180 -18.79 6.80 10.59
N ARG A 181 -17.56 6.94 11.07
CA ARG A 181 -17.08 8.14 11.75
C ARG A 181 -17.23 9.40 10.86
N VAL A 182 -16.74 9.34 9.62
CA VAL A 182 -16.84 10.45 8.67
C VAL A 182 -18.30 10.82 8.39
N LEU A 183 -19.17 9.83 8.20
CA LEU A 183 -20.58 10.07 7.93
C LEU A 183 -21.29 10.71 9.14
N GLN A 184 -20.95 10.28 10.37
CA GLN A 184 -21.46 10.92 11.59
C GLN A 184 -21.03 12.38 11.72
N GLU A 185 -19.77 12.69 11.40
CA GLU A 185 -19.25 14.07 11.38
C GLU A 185 -19.97 14.95 10.35
N GLU A 186 -20.39 14.37 9.24
CA GLU A 186 -21.20 15.03 8.21
C GLU A 186 -22.70 15.08 8.55
N GLY A 187 -23.08 14.62 9.74
CA GLY A 187 -24.47 14.72 10.25
C GLY A 187 -25.39 13.56 9.87
N PHE A 188 -24.85 12.46 9.34
CA PHE A 188 -25.66 11.27 9.04
C PHE A 188 -25.97 10.46 10.31
N ASP A 189 -27.21 10.03 10.46
CA ASP A 189 -27.61 9.08 11.49
C ASP A 189 -27.32 7.64 11.04
N ILE A 190 -26.20 7.10 11.51
CA ILE A 190 -25.72 5.77 11.12
C ILE A 190 -26.72 4.67 11.52
N SER A 191 -27.41 4.82 12.65
CA SER A 191 -28.41 3.83 13.09
C SER A 191 -29.61 3.76 12.12
N LYS A 192 -30.07 4.90 11.64
CA LYS A 192 -31.13 4.95 10.62
C LYS A 192 -30.65 4.43 9.28
N LEU A 193 -29.40 4.73 8.89
CA LEU A 193 -28.82 4.17 7.67
C LEU A 193 -28.76 2.64 7.73
N LYS A 194 -28.29 2.06 8.84
CA LYS A 194 -28.26 0.61 9.03
C LYS A 194 -29.66 0.00 8.92
N GLN A 195 -30.64 0.57 9.60
CA GLN A 195 -32.04 0.08 9.52
C GLN A 195 -32.61 0.16 8.11
N SER A 196 -32.38 1.29 7.40
CA SER A 196 -32.95 1.53 6.06
C SER A 196 -32.39 0.58 5.00
N PHE A 197 -31.19 0.06 5.17
CA PHE A 197 -30.51 -0.80 4.21
C PHE A 197 -30.30 -2.22 4.70
N ASN A 198 -30.85 -2.61 5.87
CA ASN A 198 -30.67 -3.92 6.51
C ASN A 198 -29.19 -4.30 6.67
N LEU A 199 -28.36 -3.37 7.13
CA LEU A 199 -26.92 -3.54 7.32
C LEU A 199 -26.55 -3.83 8.78
#